data_f486a8dd4cfb6c90b656d01c72839e5c
#
_entry.id   f486a8dd4cfb6c90b656d01c72839e5c
#
_cell.length_a   1.000
_cell.length_b   1.000
_cell.length_c   1.000
_cell.angle_alpha   90.00
_cell.angle_beta   90.00
_cell.angle_gamma   90.00
#
_symmetry.space_group_name_H-M   'P 1'
#
loop_
_entity.id
_entity.type
_entity.pdbx_description
1 polymer ?
#
loop_
_entity_poly.entity_id
_entity_poly.type
_entity_poly.pdbx_seq_one_letter_code
_entity_poly.pdbx_strand_id
1 'polypeptide(L)'
;MARRKKGRVVDGILLLDKPLGISSNDALQKVKRLYQAQKAGHTGTLDPLADGMLPLCFGHGTKVSHYLTESNKTYFVRVKLGQTTSTGDLDGEVTSERSADGITQELIQQLIPEFLGEIMQVPPMYSALKHEGKRLYDLARQGIEVEREARPVTIYSIDLGEFSDDEFEMTVVCSKGTYIRTLAEDMGEKLGCGAHVVRLRRTGVGPYANLPLHTLDELIAVSEQGQEALDALLIPIDTALEDWPVVNLGEDAAHFIKFGNPVHVSGVPKEGWVRLYETDGERFIGLGEIDPDGNVAPRRLMLPHEVS
;
A
#
# COMPACT_ATOMS: atom_id res chain seq x y z
N MET A 1 -33.73 -9.90 -8.31
CA MET A 1 -33.64 -9.02 -7.14
C MET A 1 -32.17 -8.97 -6.69
N ALA A 2 -31.52 -7.81 -6.70
CA ALA A 2 -30.16 -7.66 -6.19
C ALA A 2 -30.17 -7.93 -4.67
N ARG A 3 -29.27 -8.80 -4.21
CA ARG A 3 -29.14 -9.16 -2.79
C ARG A 3 -28.75 -7.90 -2.01
N ARG A 4 -29.62 -7.41 -1.11
CA ARG A 4 -29.36 -6.24 -0.27
C ARG A 4 -28.04 -6.44 0.49
N LYS A 5 -27.05 -5.59 0.26
CA LYS A 5 -25.75 -5.68 0.95
C LYS A 5 -25.96 -5.46 2.44
N LYS A 6 -25.49 -6.40 3.27
CA LYS A 6 -25.57 -6.31 4.72
C LYS A 6 -24.54 -5.27 5.23
N GLY A 7 -24.94 -4.41 6.14
CA GLY A 7 -24.09 -3.41 6.78
C GLY A 7 -24.52 -1.98 6.45
N ARG A 8 -23.80 -1.01 7.01
CA ARG A 8 -24.04 0.44 6.79
C ARG A 8 -23.13 0.98 5.67
N VAL A 9 -23.52 2.08 5.11
CA VAL A 9 -22.66 2.87 4.20
C VAL A 9 -21.63 3.60 5.05
N VAL A 10 -20.36 3.41 4.73
CA VAL A 10 -19.22 4.07 5.36
C VAL A 10 -18.30 4.49 4.23
N ASP A 11 -17.89 5.76 4.19
CA ASP A 11 -17.00 6.31 3.18
C ASP A 11 -15.78 6.94 3.86
N GLY A 12 -14.58 6.63 3.37
CA GLY A 12 -13.33 7.17 3.92
C GLY A 12 -12.17 6.20 3.81
N ILE A 13 -11.05 6.58 4.39
CA ILE A 13 -9.83 5.77 4.46
C ILE A 13 -9.39 5.71 5.93
N LEU A 14 -9.05 4.51 6.40
CA LEU A 14 -8.46 4.29 7.71
C LEU A 14 -7.01 3.85 7.55
N LEU A 15 -6.10 4.45 8.29
CA LEU A 15 -4.71 4.02 8.35
C LEU A 15 -4.55 3.03 9.51
N LEU A 16 -4.64 1.74 9.18
CA LEU A 16 -4.49 0.68 10.17
C LEU A 16 -3.01 0.40 10.43
N ASP A 17 -2.60 0.30 11.70
CA ASP A 17 -1.37 -0.37 12.11
C ASP A 17 -1.65 -1.87 12.15
N LYS A 18 -1.32 -2.56 11.04
CA LYS A 18 -1.52 -4.02 10.97
C LYS A 18 -0.59 -4.72 11.94
N PRO A 19 -1.09 -5.49 12.91
CA PRO A 19 -0.22 -6.24 13.81
C PRO A 19 0.46 -7.41 13.09
N LEU A 20 1.52 -7.93 13.68
CA LEU A 20 2.16 -9.18 13.29
C LEU A 20 1.20 -10.38 13.42
N GLY A 21 1.49 -11.45 12.70
CA GLY A 21 0.85 -12.77 12.87
C GLY A 21 -0.50 -12.94 12.16
N ILE A 22 -1.05 -11.88 11.53
CA ILE A 22 -2.30 -11.98 10.77
C ILE A 22 -2.12 -11.50 9.32
N SER A 23 -2.93 -12.05 8.41
CA SER A 23 -2.92 -11.58 7.02
C SER A 23 -3.58 -10.20 6.87
N SER A 24 -3.22 -9.47 5.81
CA SER A 24 -3.87 -8.19 5.47
C SER A 24 -5.38 -8.33 5.29
N ASN A 25 -5.84 -9.47 4.74
CA ASN A 25 -7.29 -9.71 4.59
C ASN A 25 -7.97 -9.97 5.95
N ASP A 26 -7.34 -10.70 6.87
CA ASP A 26 -7.91 -10.94 8.20
C ASP A 26 -8.02 -9.63 8.99
N ALA A 27 -7.00 -8.77 8.91
CA ALA A 27 -7.02 -7.43 9.47
C ALA A 27 -8.18 -6.60 8.89
N LEU A 28 -8.30 -6.56 7.56
CA LEU A 28 -9.42 -5.90 6.86
C LEU A 28 -10.78 -6.42 7.34
N GLN A 29 -10.98 -7.75 7.44
CA GLN A 29 -12.27 -8.32 7.84
C GLN A 29 -12.62 -8.03 9.30
N LYS A 30 -11.63 -7.96 10.20
CA LYS A 30 -11.84 -7.52 11.59
C LYS A 30 -12.32 -6.07 11.64
N VAL A 31 -11.61 -5.16 11.00
CA VAL A 31 -11.95 -3.73 10.99
C VAL A 31 -13.29 -3.49 10.27
N LYS A 32 -13.52 -4.13 9.14
CA LYS A 32 -14.80 -4.04 8.41
C LYS A 32 -15.99 -4.44 9.29
N ARG A 33 -15.83 -5.42 10.19
CA ARG A 33 -16.88 -5.81 11.14
C ARG A 33 -17.09 -4.77 12.22
N LEU A 34 -16.05 -4.16 12.78
CA LEU A 34 -16.16 -3.07 13.74
C LEU A 34 -16.97 -1.90 13.17
N TYR A 35 -16.65 -1.50 11.94
CA TYR A 35 -17.37 -0.45 11.20
C TYR A 35 -18.74 -0.90 10.68
N GLN A 36 -19.11 -2.17 10.78
CA GLN A 36 -20.32 -2.75 10.16
C GLN A 36 -20.44 -2.37 8.66
N ALA A 37 -19.33 -2.16 7.97
CA ALA A 37 -19.31 -1.58 6.65
C ALA A 37 -19.75 -2.56 5.55
N GLN A 38 -20.55 -2.08 4.60
CA GLN A 38 -20.98 -2.88 3.44
C GLN A 38 -19.81 -3.23 2.53
N LYS A 39 -18.88 -2.28 2.32
CA LYS A 39 -17.78 -2.40 1.38
C LYS A 39 -16.49 -1.85 1.99
N ALA A 40 -15.42 -2.64 1.91
CA ALA A 40 -14.08 -2.21 2.24
C ALA A 40 -13.04 -2.98 1.43
N GLY A 41 -11.85 -2.43 1.28
CA GLY A 41 -10.69 -3.05 0.64
C GLY A 41 -9.40 -2.47 1.22
N HIS A 42 -8.28 -3.19 1.10
CA HIS A 42 -6.95 -2.70 1.48
C HIS A 42 -6.09 -2.37 0.27
N THR A 43 -5.05 -1.56 0.46
CA THR A 43 -4.16 -1.08 -0.58
C THR A 43 -2.77 -1.68 -0.44
N GLY A 44 -2.59 -2.86 -1.01
CA GLY A 44 -1.32 -3.60 -0.98
C GLY A 44 -1.19 -4.52 0.22
N THR A 45 -0.91 -5.78 -0.06
CA THR A 45 -0.74 -6.83 0.94
C THR A 45 0.55 -6.62 1.74
N LEU A 46 0.48 -6.88 3.03
CA LEU A 46 1.60 -7.15 3.93
C LEU A 46 1.58 -8.62 4.30
N ASP A 47 2.74 -9.24 4.37
CA ASP A 47 2.92 -10.61 4.85
C ASP A 47 2.52 -10.70 6.34
N PRO A 48 2.21 -11.89 6.87
CA PRO A 48 1.90 -12.06 8.29
C PRO A 48 3.01 -11.56 9.22
N LEU A 49 4.28 -11.76 8.86
CA LEU A 49 5.46 -11.28 9.60
C LEU A 49 5.79 -9.78 9.38
N ALA A 50 5.07 -9.09 8.52
CA ALA A 50 5.21 -7.66 8.36
C ALA A 50 4.11 -6.92 9.12
N ASP A 51 4.46 -5.85 9.81
CA ASP A 51 3.53 -4.96 10.51
C ASP A 51 3.45 -3.56 9.84
N GLY A 52 2.67 -2.68 10.43
CA GLY A 52 2.63 -1.27 10.07
C GLY A 52 1.51 -0.88 9.12
N MET A 53 1.73 0.18 8.38
CA MET A 53 0.70 0.90 7.62
C MET A 53 -0.03 0.03 6.60
N LEU A 54 -1.31 -0.18 6.81
CA LEU A 54 -2.24 -0.82 5.88
C LEU A 54 -3.46 0.08 5.68
N PRO A 55 -3.47 0.95 4.66
CA PRO A 55 -4.64 1.76 4.38
C PRO A 55 -5.84 0.90 3.99
N LEU A 56 -6.97 1.10 4.68
CA LEU A 56 -8.24 0.45 4.44
C LEU A 56 -9.23 1.46 3.84
N CYS A 57 -9.68 1.20 2.64
CA CYS A 57 -10.63 2.05 1.92
C CYS A 57 -12.05 1.54 2.13
N PHE A 58 -12.97 2.41 2.58
CA PHE A 58 -14.38 2.11 2.80
C PHE A 58 -15.27 2.75 1.74
N GLY A 59 -16.32 2.07 1.34
CA GLY A 59 -17.35 2.56 0.44
C GLY A 59 -16.81 3.16 -0.86
N HIS A 60 -17.02 4.47 -1.04
CA HIS A 60 -16.45 5.22 -2.17
C HIS A 60 -14.93 5.25 -2.17
N GLY A 61 -14.26 5.20 -1.01
CA GLY A 61 -12.80 5.11 -0.91
C GLY A 61 -12.21 3.93 -1.70
N THR A 62 -12.99 2.84 -1.89
CA THR A 62 -12.52 1.73 -2.73
C THR A 62 -12.35 2.10 -4.21
N LYS A 63 -12.90 3.23 -4.67
CA LYS A 63 -12.71 3.73 -6.04
C LYS A 63 -11.32 4.33 -6.27
N VAL A 64 -10.65 4.75 -5.19
CA VAL A 64 -9.29 5.30 -5.22
C VAL A 64 -8.22 4.31 -4.75
N SER A 65 -8.60 3.14 -4.24
CA SER A 65 -7.67 2.14 -3.70
C SER A 65 -6.58 1.69 -4.68
N HIS A 66 -6.88 1.71 -5.99
CA HIS A 66 -5.92 1.40 -7.03
C HIS A 66 -4.72 2.35 -7.00
N TYR A 67 -4.96 3.66 -6.88
CA TYR A 67 -3.89 4.67 -6.85
C TYR A 67 -2.96 4.49 -5.66
N LEU A 68 -3.50 4.18 -4.47
CA LEU A 68 -2.69 3.82 -3.31
C LEU A 68 -1.93 2.50 -3.50
N THR A 69 -2.52 1.53 -4.20
CA THR A 69 -1.84 0.27 -4.53
C THR A 69 -0.65 0.51 -5.45
N GLU A 70 -0.79 1.43 -6.40
CA GLU A 70 0.23 1.80 -7.39
C GLU A 70 1.31 2.76 -6.82
N SER A 71 1.05 3.43 -5.70
CA SER A 71 1.97 4.41 -5.11
C SER A 71 3.23 3.77 -4.53
N ASN A 72 4.23 4.60 -4.25
CA ASN A 72 5.46 4.19 -3.58
C ASN A 72 5.19 3.76 -2.13
N LYS A 73 6.09 2.96 -1.58
CA LYS A 73 6.04 2.47 -0.20
C LYS A 73 7.34 2.76 0.51
N THR A 74 7.22 2.99 1.82
CA THR A 74 8.38 3.12 2.70
C THR A 74 8.36 1.99 3.71
N TYR A 75 9.50 1.35 3.89
CA TYR A 75 9.67 0.25 4.84
C TYR A 75 10.85 0.51 5.76
N PHE A 76 10.64 0.25 7.03
CA PHE A 76 11.72 -0.03 7.97
C PHE A 76 12.00 -1.53 7.95
N VAL A 77 13.26 -1.89 7.86
CA VAL A 77 13.70 -3.28 7.71
C VAL A 77 14.87 -3.53 8.66
N ARG A 78 14.85 -4.67 9.36
CA ARG A 78 16.03 -5.22 10.03
C ARG A 78 16.41 -6.51 9.33
N VAL A 79 17.67 -6.62 8.95
CA VAL A 79 18.24 -7.71 8.16
C VAL A 79 19.28 -8.42 9.00
N LYS A 80 19.26 -9.75 9.03
CA LYS A 80 20.28 -10.59 9.62
C LYS A 80 21.19 -11.14 8.53
N LEU A 81 22.48 -10.97 8.73
CA LEU A 81 23.56 -11.50 7.88
C LEU A 81 23.92 -12.93 8.29
N GLY A 82 24.60 -13.65 7.41
CA GLY A 82 25.17 -14.94 7.70
C GLY A 82 24.23 -16.13 7.52
N GLN A 83 22.94 -15.90 7.28
CA GLN A 83 21.95 -16.96 7.09
C GLN A 83 20.97 -16.60 5.97
N THR A 84 20.61 -17.60 5.16
CA THR A 84 19.47 -17.52 4.24
C THR A 84 18.35 -18.44 4.70
N THR A 85 17.09 -18.11 4.40
CA THR A 85 15.93 -18.92 4.74
C THR A 85 15.08 -19.22 3.51
N SER A 86 14.26 -20.25 3.56
CA SER A 86 13.40 -20.67 2.44
C SER A 86 12.33 -19.63 2.04
N THR A 87 12.03 -18.65 2.91
CA THR A 87 11.05 -17.58 2.67
C THR A 87 11.68 -16.19 2.55
N GLY A 88 13.00 -16.08 2.84
CA GLY A 88 13.72 -14.80 2.93
C GLY A 88 13.37 -14.00 4.19
N ASP A 89 12.69 -14.62 5.16
CA ASP A 89 12.30 -14.06 6.46
C ASP A 89 12.34 -15.12 7.58
N LEU A 90 11.91 -14.76 8.79
CA LEU A 90 11.93 -15.65 9.97
C LEU A 90 10.96 -16.85 9.91
N ASP A 91 9.98 -16.86 9.00
CA ASP A 91 9.04 -17.99 8.88
C ASP A 91 9.67 -19.19 8.15
N GLY A 92 10.76 -18.97 7.42
CA GLY A 92 11.44 -19.99 6.64
C GLY A 92 12.43 -20.82 7.44
N GLU A 93 12.65 -22.05 6.98
CA GLU A 93 13.75 -22.87 7.48
C GLU A 93 15.09 -22.32 6.95
N VAL A 94 16.14 -22.38 7.77
CA VAL A 94 17.50 -21.97 7.36
C VAL A 94 17.97 -22.88 6.24
N THR A 95 18.35 -22.31 5.10
CA THR A 95 18.81 -23.01 3.92
C THR A 95 20.32 -23.00 3.73
N SER A 96 20.98 -21.95 4.28
CA SER A 96 22.43 -21.83 4.26
C SER A 96 22.90 -20.98 5.44
N GLU A 97 24.08 -21.33 5.96
CA GLU A 97 24.80 -20.57 6.96
C GLU A 97 26.21 -20.28 6.46
N ARG A 98 26.63 -19.02 6.53
CA ARG A 98 27.94 -18.54 6.09
C ARG A 98 28.46 -17.50 7.10
N SER A 99 29.77 -17.41 7.31
CA SER A 99 30.31 -16.39 8.21
C SER A 99 30.01 -14.97 7.69
N ALA A 100 29.56 -14.10 8.57
CA ALA A 100 29.47 -12.66 8.36
C ALA A 100 30.68 -11.89 8.90
N ASP A 101 31.75 -12.62 9.30
CA ASP A 101 32.98 -12.01 9.83
C ASP A 101 33.59 -11.02 8.81
N GLY A 102 33.94 -9.84 9.29
CA GLY A 102 34.54 -8.78 8.46
C GLY A 102 33.52 -7.95 7.67
N ILE A 103 32.22 -8.24 7.74
CA ILE A 103 31.20 -7.32 7.22
C ILE A 103 31.10 -6.15 8.19
N THR A 104 31.20 -4.94 7.65
CA THR A 104 31.11 -3.69 8.40
C THR A 104 30.03 -2.78 7.83
N GLN A 105 29.62 -1.79 8.62
CA GLN A 105 28.66 -0.79 8.19
C GLN A 105 29.12 -0.06 6.91
N GLU A 106 30.41 0.21 6.79
CA GLU A 106 31.01 0.87 5.62
C GLU A 106 30.89 0.01 4.36
N LEU A 107 31.08 -1.33 4.46
CA LEU A 107 30.90 -2.23 3.32
C LEU A 107 29.45 -2.25 2.85
N ILE A 108 28.47 -2.28 3.78
CA ILE A 108 27.07 -2.20 3.46
C ILE A 108 26.75 -0.85 2.80
N GLN A 109 27.27 0.25 3.36
CA GLN A 109 27.07 1.60 2.80
C GLN A 109 27.63 1.72 1.37
N GLN A 110 28.77 1.09 1.08
CA GLN A 110 29.38 1.08 -0.27
C GLN A 110 28.57 0.24 -1.26
N LEU A 111 27.82 -0.75 -0.78
CA LEU A 111 26.99 -1.61 -1.62
C LEU A 111 25.65 -0.94 -2.02
N ILE A 112 25.10 -0.07 -1.19
CA ILE A 112 23.79 0.57 -1.41
C ILE A 112 23.62 1.14 -2.83
N PRO A 113 24.60 1.87 -3.43
CA PRO A 113 24.44 2.42 -4.77
C PRO A 113 24.12 1.39 -5.87
N GLU A 114 24.51 0.12 -5.69
CA GLU A 114 24.22 -0.93 -6.68
C GLU A 114 22.71 -1.32 -6.71
N PHE A 115 21.98 -0.97 -5.66
CA PHE A 115 20.54 -1.26 -5.53
C PHE A 115 19.63 -0.05 -5.77
N LEU A 116 20.22 1.14 -5.99
CA LEU A 116 19.41 2.34 -6.26
C LEU A 116 18.99 2.44 -7.74
N GLY A 117 17.82 3.05 -7.98
CA GLY A 117 17.23 3.19 -9.30
C GLY A 117 16.44 1.97 -9.72
N GLU A 118 16.34 1.71 -11.02
CA GLU A 118 15.63 0.56 -11.56
C GLU A 118 16.51 -0.69 -11.47
N ILE A 119 15.98 -1.72 -10.79
CA ILE A 119 16.62 -3.02 -10.64
C ILE A 119 15.67 -4.13 -11.08
N MET A 120 16.23 -5.28 -11.46
CA MET A 120 15.44 -6.47 -11.80
C MET A 120 15.36 -7.39 -10.60
N GLN A 121 14.15 -7.68 -10.11
CA GLN A 121 13.90 -8.64 -9.02
C GLN A 121 13.15 -9.87 -9.53
N VAL A 122 13.59 -11.06 -9.14
CA VAL A 122 12.79 -12.29 -9.25
C VAL A 122 11.84 -12.36 -8.06
N PRO A 123 10.51 -12.31 -8.27
CA PRO A 123 9.56 -12.39 -7.16
C PRO A 123 9.74 -13.68 -6.37
N PRO A 124 9.63 -13.67 -5.01
CA PRO A 124 9.75 -14.91 -4.24
C PRO A 124 8.55 -15.83 -4.46
N MET A 125 8.76 -17.14 -4.25
CA MET A 125 7.67 -18.13 -4.32
C MET A 125 6.57 -17.83 -3.28
N TYR A 126 6.94 -17.33 -2.11
CA TYR A 126 6.00 -16.90 -1.07
C TYR A 126 5.47 -15.49 -1.37
N SER A 127 4.70 -15.37 -2.48
CA SER A 127 4.08 -14.11 -2.90
C SER A 127 2.63 -14.30 -3.33
N ALA A 128 1.87 -13.20 -3.39
CA ALA A 128 0.47 -13.18 -3.83
C ALA A 128 0.32 -13.17 -5.37
N LEU A 129 1.41 -13.19 -6.13
CA LEU A 129 1.38 -13.29 -7.58
C LEU A 129 0.74 -14.60 -8.03
N LYS A 130 0.11 -14.57 -9.19
CA LYS A 130 -0.55 -15.75 -9.77
C LYS A 130 0.28 -16.30 -10.92
N HIS A 131 0.45 -17.62 -10.90
CA HIS A 131 0.92 -18.42 -12.02
C HIS A 131 -0.21 -19.38 -12.43
N GLU A 132 -0.64 -19.33 -13.68
CA GLU A 132 -1.77 -20.14 -14.22
C GLU A 132 -3.05 -20.08 -13.33
N GLY A 133 -3.37 -18.90 -12.79
CA GLY A 133 -4.54 -18.68 -11.96
C GLY A 133 -4.40 -19.06 -10.48
N LYS A 134 -3.35 -19.78 -10.08
CA LYS A 134 -3.04 -20.13 -8.69
C LYS A 134 -2.04 -19.15 -8.11
N ARG A 135 -2.14 -18.82 -6.82
CA ARG A 135 -1.15 -17.95 -6.16
C ARG A 135 0.16 -18.69 -5.92
N LEU A 136 1.29 -18.02 -6.08
CA LEU A 136 2.61 -18.62 -5.88
C LEU A 136 2.77 -19.22 -4.48
N TYR A 137 2.30 -18.51 -3.43
CA TYR A 137 2.40 -19.05 -2.08
C TYR A 137 1.59 -20.34 -1.84
N ASP A 138 0.48 -20.56 -2.59
CA ASP A 138 -0.29 -21.80 -2.52
C ASP A 138 0.48 -22.98 -3.17
N LEU A 139 1.26 -22.70 -4.22
CA LEU A 139 2.14 -23.67 -4.87
C LEU A 139 3.36 -23.97 -3.98
N ALA A 140 3.98 -22.94 -3.42
CA ALA A 140 5.12 -23.07 -2.48
C ALA A 140 4.79 -23.98 -1.29
N ARG A 141 3.62 -23.81 -0.68
CA ARG A 141 3.16 -24.67 0.44
C ARG A 141 2.93 -26.13 0.03
N GLN A 142 2.76 -26.40 -1.24
CA GLN A 142 2.65 -27.77 -1.80
C GLN A 142 4.02 -28.33 -2.22
N GLY A 143 5.11 -27.59 -1.98
CA GLY A 143 6.46 -27.95 -2.42
C GLY A 143 6.66 -27.81 -3.93
N ILE A 144 5.76 -27.10 -4.63
CA ILE A 144 5.85 -26.86 -6.07
C ILE A 144 6.59 -25.57 -6.31
N GLU A 145 7.74 -25.66 -6.95
CA GLU A 145 8.49 -24.50 -7.42
C GLU A 145 8.20 -24.26 -8.90
N VAL A 146 8.02 -22.99 -9.29
CA VAL A 146 7.81 -22.57 -10.67
C VAL A 146 8.82 -21.50 -11.06
N GLU A 147 9.19 -21.48 -12.33
CA GLU A 147 10.04 -20.44 -12.87
C GLU A 147 9.32 -19.08 -12.82
N ARG A 148 10.03 -18.06 -12.42
CA ARG A 148 9.51 -16.68 -12.27
C ARG A 148 10.41 -15.74 -13.05
N GLU A 149 9.80 -14.96 -13.91
CA GLU A 149 10.51 -13.92 -14.63
C GLU A 149 10.87 -12.76 -13.71
N ALA A 150 12.09 -12.25 -13.87
CA ALA A 150 12.50 -11.02 -13.20
C ALA A 150 11.65 -9.85 -13.69
N ARG A 151 11.32 -8.93 -12.77
CA ARG A 151 10.49 -7.75 -13.05
C ARG A 151 11.19 -6.48 -12.61
N PRO A 152 11.04 -5.39 -13.38
CA PRO A 152 11.62 -4.11 -12.98
C PRO A 152 10.88 -3.56 -11.75
N VAL A 153 11.66 -3.11 -10.78
CA VAL A 153 11.22 -2.33 -9.62
C VAL A 153 12.20 -1.18 -9.41
N THR A 154 11.74 -0.12 -8.76
CA THR A 154 12.60 1.05 -8.50
C THR A 154 12.82 1.22 -7.02
N ILE A 155 14.07 1.31 -6.60
CA ILE A 155 14.46 1.70 -5.25
C ILE A 155 14.86 3.18 -5.31
N TYR A 156 14.11 4.03 -4.62
CA TYR A 156 14.34 5.48 -4.64
C TYR A 156 15.39 5.90 -3.62
N SER A 157 15.37 5.30 -2.43
CA SER A 157 16.40 5.48 -1.41
C SER A 157 16.55 4.26 -0.52
N ILE A 158 17.76 4.09 0.02
CA ILE A 158 18.08 3.19 1.12
C ILE A 158 18.89 4.02 2.11
N ASP A 159 18.32 4.25 3.29
CA ASP A 159 18.97 4.93 4.39
C ASP A 159 19.38 3.87 5.42
N LEU A 160 20.70 3.68 5.58
CA LEU A 160 21.24 2.72 6.54
C LEU A 160 21.08 3.25 7.96
N GLY A 161 20.55 2.41 8.84
CA GLY A 161 20.36 2.68 10.25
C GLY A 161 21.45 2.08 11.13
N GLU A 162 21.04 1.49 12.25
CA GLU A 162 21.94 0.84 13.18
C GLU A 162 22.53 -0.45 12.59
N PHE A 163 23.83 -0.69 12.89
CA PHE A 163 24.52 -1.94 12.60
C PHE A 163 25.08 -2.48 13.92
N SER A 164 24.71 -3.70 14.26
CA SER A 164 25.15 -4.34 15.49
C SER A 164 25.26 -5.85 15.28
N ASP A 165 26.41 -6.41 15.64
CA ASP A 165 26.74 -7.82 15.49
C ASP A 165 26.60 -8.30 14.02
N ASP A 166 25.61 -9.12 13.74
CA ASP A 166 25.28 -9.68 12.43
C ASP A 166 23.96 -9.11 11.86
N GLU A 167 23.44 -8.02 12.43
CA GLU A 167 22.21 -7.36 11.99
C GLU A 167 22.43 -5.91 11.60
N PHE A 168 21.67 -5.45 10.61
CA PHE A 168 21.59 -4.02 10.27
C PHE A 168 20.17 -3.59 9.98
N GLU A 169 19.91 -2.30 10.22
CA GLU A 169 18.66 -1.66 9.93
C GLU A 169 18.78 -0.81 8.67
N MET A 170 17.68 -0.73 7.91
CA MET A 170 17.58 0.20 6.79
C MET A 170 16.14 0.70 6.63
N THR A 171 16.02 1.94 6.15
CA THR A 171 14.75 2.48 5.64
C THR A 171 14.80 2.51 4.13
N VAL A 172 13.82 1.87 3.48
CA VAL A 172 13.77 1.72 2.02
C VAL A 172 12.54 2.43 1.47
N VAL A 173 12.73 3.33 0.50
CA VAL A 173 11.65 3.90 -0.32
C VAL A 173 11.68 3.24 -1.69
N CYS A 174 10.57 2.61 -2.08
CA CYS A 174 10.53 1.81 -3.32
C CYS A 174 9.19 1.91 -4.05
N SER A 175 9.20 1.51 -5.32
CA SER A 175 8.00 1.38 -6.14
C SER A 175 7.11 0.23 -5.66
N LYS A 176 5.86 0.21 -6.14
CA LYS A 176 4.99 -0.97 -6.00
C LYS A 176 5.67 -2.25 -6.48
N GLY A 177 5.31 -3.36 -5.89
CA GLY A 177 5.75 -4.69 -6.32
C GLY A 177 7.17 -5.07 -5.90
N THR A 178 7.89 -4.19 -5.23
CA THR A 178 9.20 -4.49 -4.64
C THR A 178 9.04 -5.47 -3.48
N TYR A 179 9.83 -6.53 -3.51
CA TYR A 179 9.95 -7.50 -2.43
C TYR A 179 11.18 -7.18 -1.58
N ILE A 180 10.95 -6.68 -0.39
CA ILE A 180 12.03 -6.30 0.55
C ILE A 180 12.84 -7.51 1.00
N ARG A 181 12.21 -8.70 1.08
CA ARG A 181 12.89 -9.97 1.37
C ARG A 181 13.92 -10.29 0.30
N THR A 182 13.54 -10.21 -0.97
CA THR A 182 14.48 -10.40 -2.09
C THR A 182 15.59 -9.36 -2.08
N LEU A 183 15.29 -8.08 -1.77
CA LEU A 183 16.33 -7.05 -1.65
C LEU A 183 17.36 -7.41 -0.57
N ALA A 184 16.90 -7.88 0.60
CA ALA A 184 17.79 -8.29 1.68
C ALA A 184 18.64 -9.52 1.30
N GLU A 185 18.03 -10.52 0.66
CA GLU A 185 18.73 -11.70 0.13
C GLU A 185 19.81 -11.30 -0.88
N ASP A 186 19.46 -10.46 -1.86
CA ASP A 186 20.38 -10.00 -2.91
C ASP A 186 21.56 -9.21 -2.31
N MET A 187 21.30 -8.36 -1.30
CA MET A 187 22.36 -7.65 -0.56
C MET A 187 23.28 -8.64 0.18
N GLY A 188 22.71 -9.62 0.87
CA GLY A 188 23.45 -10.66 1.57
C GLY A 188 24.33 -11.53 0.64
N GLU A 189 23.82 -11.85 -0.55
CA GLU A 189 24.58 -12.58 -1.57
C GLU A 189 25.74 -11.74 -2.13
N LYS A 190 25.53 -10.46 -2.38
CA LYS A 190 26.58 -9.52 -2.79
C LYS A 190 27.68 -9.36 -1.73
N LEU A 191 27.30 -9.38 -0.44
CA LEU A 191 28.24 -9.38 0.68
C LEU A 191 28.95 -10.75 0.87
N GLY A 192 28.46 -11.81 0.21
CA GLY A 192 29.04 -13.16 0.24
C GLY A 192 28.60 -14.02 1.41
N CYS A 193 27.83 -13.49 2.36
CA CYS A 193 27.44 -14.20 3.58
C CYS A 193 25.96 -14.67 3.57
N GLY A 194 25.12 -14.16 2.65
CA GLY A 194 23.67 -14.36 2.68
C GLY A 194 23.01 -13.50 3.76
N ALA A 195 21.70 -13.30 3.61
CA ALA A 195 20.90 -12.56 4.57
C ALA A 195 19.42 -12.93 4.49
N HIS A 196 18.67 -12.58 5.53
CA HIS A 196 17.20 -12.64 5.53
C HIS A 196 16.61 -11.53 6.41
N VAL A 197 15.33 -11.24 6.19
CA VAL A 197 14.61 -10.21 6.96
C VAL A 197 14.18 -10.77 8.31
N VAL A 198 14.54 -10.09 9.39
CA VAL A 198 14.11 -10.41 10.77
C VAL A 198 13.01 -9.49 11.28
N ARG A 199 12.88 -8.28 10.69
CA ARG A 199 11.78 -7.37 10.96
C ARG A 199 11.44 -6.58 9.70
N LEU A 200 10.14 -6.46 9.43
CA LEU A 200 9.62 -5.68 8.31
C LEU A 200 8.41 -4.87 8.77
N ARG A 201 8.54 -3.54 8.70
CA ARG A 201 7.44 -2.62 9.03
C ARG A 201 7.22 -1.65 7.88
N ARG A 202 6.01 -1.60 7.34
CA ARG A 202 5.66 -0.57 6.36
C ARG A 202 5.29 0.73 7.09
N THR A 203 6.07 1.78 6.86
CA THR A 203 5.91 3.08 7.52
C THR A 203 5.24 4.12 6.64
N GLY A 204 5.14 3.86 5.31
CA GLY A 204 4.50 4.78 4.38
C GLY A 204 3.86 4.10 3.16
N VAL A 205 2.76 4.68 2.67
CA VAL A 205 2.06 4.32 1.42
C VAL A 205 1.61 5.60 0.73
N GLY A 206 2.24 5.95 -0.39
CA GLY A 206 1.93 7.17 -1.15
C GLY A 206 1.99 8.41 -0.26
N PRO A 207 0.91 9.22 -0.19
CA PRO A 207 0.89 10.46 0.58
C PRO A 207 0.86 10.25 2.10
N TYR A 208 0.70 9.02 2.58
CA TYR A 208 0.50 8.72 4.00
C TYR A 208 1.80 8.39 4.76
N ALA A 209 2.94 8.91 4.33
CA ALA A 209 4.18 8.74 5.09
C ALA A 209 4.09 9.47 6.45
N ASN A 210 4.50 8.80 7.53
CA ASN A 210 4.58 9.37 8.89
C ASN A 210 3.27 9.88 9.51
N LEU A 211 2.12 9.48 8.98
CA LEU A 211 0.83 9.78 9.61
C LEU A 211 0.54 8.81 10.77
N PRO A 212 -0.26 9.25 11.78
CA PRO A 212 -0.70 8.38 12.86
C PRO A 212 -1.47 7.17 12.34
N LEU A 213 -1.18 6.01 12.90
CA LEU A 213 -1.84 4.75 12.60
C LEU A 213 -2.72 4.33 13.78
N HIS A 214 -3.82 3.64 13.50
CA HIS A 214 -4.70 3.09 14.52
C HIS A 214 -4.49 1.57 14.65
N THR A 215 -4.21 1.09 15.85
CA THR A 215 -4.11 -0.32 16.16
C THR A 215 -5.49 -1.00 16.21
N LEU A 216 -5.52 -2.34 16.10
CA LEU A 216 -6.78 -3.07 16.26
C LEU A 216 -7.39 -2.89 17.66
N ASP A 217 -6.56 -2.83 18.69
CA ASP A 217 -7.01 -2.69 20.08
C ASP A 217 -7.61 -1.29 20.33
N GLU A 218 -7.00 -0.23 19.79
CA GLU A 218 -7.57 1.12 19.80
C GLU A 218 -8.92 1.16 19.09
N LEU A 219 -9.04 0.54 17.90
CA LEU A 219 -10.30 0.49 17.16
C LEU A 219 -11.39 -0.26 17.92
N ILE A 220 -11.03 -1.35 18.63
CA ILE A 220 -11.96 -2.07 19.50
C ILE A 220 -12.45 -1.15 20.62
N ALA A 221 -11.54 -0.49 21.33
CA ALA A 221 -11.89 0.44 22.42
C ALA A 221 -12.76 1.62 21.94
N VAL A 222 -12.44 2.19 20.77
CA VAL A 222 -13.25 3.28 20.17
C VAL A 222 -14.63 2.75 19.74
N SER A 223 -14.73 1.50 19.28
CA SER A 223 -16.02 0.91 18.87
C SER A 223 -17.03 0.81 20.02
N GLU A 224 -16.58 0.74 21.28
CA GLU A 224 -17.44 0.74 22.47
C GLU A 224 -18.09 2.11 22.70
N GLN A 225 -17.50 3.19 22.15
CA GLN A 225 -18.07 4.55 22.20
C GLN A 225 -19.12 4.80 21.10
N GLY A 226 -19.29 3.87 20.17
CA GLY A 226 -20.27 3.93 19.11
C GLY A 226 -19.66 4.12 17.70
N GLN A 227 -20.55 4.07 16.70
CA GLN A 227 -20.11 4.13 15.29
C GLN A 227 -19.61 5.52 14.87
N GLU A 228 -20.15 6.58 15.45
CA GLU A 228 -19.72 7.96 15.17
C GLU A 228 -18.26 8.19 15.61
N ALA A 229 -17.85 7.63 16.75
CA ALA A 229 -16.48 7.71 17.23
C ALA A 229 -15.50 6.98 16.28
N LEU A 230 -15.91 5.81 15.75
CA LEU A 230 -15.13 5.11 14.72
C LEU A 230 -15.05 5.94 13.43
N ASP A 231 -16.15 6.54 12.98
CA ASP A 231 -16.18 7.33 11.74
C ASP A 231 -15.28 8.55 11.80
N ALA A 232 -15.12 9.14 12.99
CA ALA A 232 -14.21 10.26 13.22
C ALA A 232 -12.72 9.91 12.99
N LEU A 233 -12.36 8.63 12.97
CA LEU A 233 -11.01 8.17 12.67
C LEU A 233 -10.74 8.04 11.15
N LEU A 234 -11.78 8.15 10.33
CA LEU A 234 -11.62 8.07 8.88
C LEU A 234 -11.11 9.40 8.32
N ILE A 235 -10.09 9.30 7.48
CA ILE A 235 -9.60 10.44 6.72
C ILE A 235 -10.36 10.58 5.39
N PRO A 236 -10.46 11.80 4.83
CA PRO A 236 -11.15 12.05 3.57
C PRO A 236 -10.53 11.28 2.40
N ILE A 237 -11.37 10.88 1.44
CA ILE A 237 -10.97 10.03 0.30
C ILE A 237 -9.99 10.74 -0.64
N ASP A 238 -10.14 12.04 -0.82
CA ASP A 238 -9.34 12.88 -1.68
C ASP A 238 -7.90 13.05 -1.23
N THR A 239 -7.60 12.79 0.06
CA THR A 239 -6.23 12.76 0.61
C THR A 239 -5.35 11.71 -0.07
N ALA A 240 -5.95 10.63 -0.60
CA ALA A 240 -5.24 9.61 -1.38
C ALA A 240 -4.63 10.13 -2.69
N LEU A 241 -5.01 11.34 -3.10
CA LEU A 241 -4.70 11.95 -4.40
C LEU A 241 -4.26 13.41 -4.23
N GLU A 242 -3.66 13.76 -3.10
CA GLU A 242 -3.36 15.17 -2.77
C GLU A 242 -2.46 15.87 -3.79
N ASP A 243 -1.59 15.11 -4.47
CA ASP A 243 -0.72 15.61 -5.53
C ASP A 243 -1.46 15.93 -6.84
N TRP A 244 -2.74 15.55 -6.98
CA TRP A 244 -3.49 15.78 -8.20
C TRP A 244 -4.08 17.18 -8.26
N PRO A 245 -4.09 17.83 -9.43
CA PRO A 245 -4.70 19.14 -9.58
C PRO A 245 -6.17 19.17 -9.16
N VAL A 246 -6.58 20.29 -8.58
CA VAL A 246 -7.96 20.55 -8.14
C VAL A 246 -8.71 21.32 -9.21
N VAL A 247 -9.95 20.93 -9.48
CA VAL A 247 -10.90 21.66 -10.29
C VAL A 247 -12.13 21.96 -9.46
N ASN A 248 -12.37 23.23 -9.21
CA ASN A 248 -13.56 23.72 -8.54
C ASN A 248 -14.67 23.97 -9.54
N LEU A 249 -15.81 23.33 -9.38
CA LEU A 249 -16.95 23.38 -10.27
C LEU A 249 -18.02 24.34 -9.70
N GLY A 250 -18.44 25.32 -10.48
CA GLY A 250 -19.64 26.07 -10.17
C GLY A 250 -20.89 25.18 -10.25
N GLU A 251 -22.03 25.66 -9.74
CA GLU A 251 -23.27 24.89 -9.62
C GLU A 251 -23.70 24.21 -10.94
N ASP A 252 -23.71 24.95 -12.06
CA ASP A 252 -24.11 24.45 -13.37
C ASP A 252 -23.13 23.36 -13.84
N ALA A 253 -21.83 23.60 -13.75
CA ALA A 253 -20.80 22.63 -14.15
C ALA A 253 -20.88 21.36 -13.30
N ALA A 254 -21.03 21.50 -11.98
CA ALA A 254 -21.22 20.38 -11.07
C ALA A 254 -22.47 19.57 -11.39
N HIS A 255 -23.56 20.25 -11.75
CA HIS A 255 -24.80 19.59 -12.19
C HIS A 255 -24.52 18.68 -13.39
N PHE A 256 -23.94 19.23 -14.48
CA PHE A 256 -23.66 18.44 -15.69
C PHE A 256 -22.69 17.29 -15.43
N ILE A 257 -21.62 17.52 -14.64
CA ILE A 257 -20.65 16.48 -14.24
C ILE A 257 -21.34 15.33 -13.53
N LYS A 258 -22.27 15.59 -12.62
CA LYS A 258 -23.01 14.54 -11.87
C LYS A 258 -23.86 13.65 -12.78
N PHE A 259 -24.26 14.16 -13.94
CA PHE A 259 -24.97 13.37 -14.98
C PHE A 259 -24.02 12.75 -16.01
N GLY A 260 -22.70 12.83 -15.82
CA GLY A 260 -21.73 12.19 -16.69
C GLY A 260 -21.29 13.01 -17.89
N ASN A 261 -21.71 14.27 -17.99
CA ASN A 261 -21.37 15.14 -19.12
C ASN A 261 -20.06 15.89 -18.89
N PRO A 262 -19.15 15.96 -19.87
CA PRO A 262 -18.00 16.84 -19.83
C PRO A 262 -18.41 18.30 -19.77
N VAL A 263 -17.61 19.14 -19.09
CA VAL A 263 -17.86 20.58 -18.98
C VAL A 263 -16.58 21.36 -19.24
N HIS A 264 -16.74 22.55 -19.82
CA HIS A 264 -15.63 23.48 -19.95
C HIS A 264 -15.42 24.25 -18.65
N VAL A 265 -14.16 24.22 -18.14
CA VAL A 265 -13.75 24.97 -16.94
C VAL A 265 -12.46 25.72 -17.28
N SER A 266 -12.42 27.02 -17.02
CA SER A 266 -11.22 27.82 -17.26
C SER A 266 -10.12 27.54 -16.24
N GLY A 267 -8.85 27.62 -16.69
CA GLY A 267 -7.70 27.50 -15.78
C GLY A 267 -7.35 26.07 -15.35
N VAL A 268 -7.92 25.05 -15.99
CA VAL A 268 -7.58 23.63 -15.74
C VAL A 268 -6.25 23.25 -16.42
N PRO A 269 -5.59 22.15 -15.99
CA PRO A 269 -4.46 21.57 -16.71
C PRO A 269 -4.81 21.26 -18.17
N LYS A 270 -3.79 21.13 -19.02
CA LYS A 270 -4.00 20.79 -20.45
C LYS A 270 -4.42 19.34 -20.67
N GLU A 271 -4.04 18.45 -19.75
CA GLU A 271 -4.28 17.00 -19.81
C GLU A 271 -4.16 16.37 -18.41
N GLY A 272 -4.60 15.15 -18.28
CA GLY A 272 -4.41 14.32 -17.09
C GLY A 272 -5.61 14.30 -16.15
N TRP A 273 -5.40 13.60 -15.02
CA TRP A 273 -6.42 13.40 -13.99
C TRP A 273 -6.51 14.58 -13.06
N VAL A 274 -7.72 14.88 -12.60
CA VAL A 274 -8.02 15.99 -11.68
C VAL A 274 -8.99 15.56 -10.59
N ARG A 275 -8.90 16.23 -9.44
CA ARG A 275 -9.87 16.12 -8.33
C ARG A 275 -10.98 17.14 -8.56
N LEU A 276 -12.24 16.68 -8.46
CA LEU A 276 -13.41 17.51 -8.69
C LEU A 276 -14.05 17.89 -7.37
N TYR A 277 -14.22 19.20 -7.18
CA TYR A 277 -14.90 19.76 -6.02
C TYR A 277 -16.07 20.65 -6.46
N GLU A 278 -17.11 20.68 -5.65
CA GLU A 278 -18.22 21.63 -5.77
C GLU A 278 -18.23 22.59 -4.59
N THR A 279 -18.98 23.69 -4.71
CA THR A 279 -19.15 24.68 -3.64
C THR A 279 -17.80 25.24 -3.16
N ASP A 280 -17.12 25.97 -4.03
CA ASP A 280 -15.85 26.67 -3.76
C ASP A 280 -14.74 25.79 -3.13
N GLY A 281 -14.74 24.49 -3.45
CA GLY A 281 -13.73 23.55 -2.99
C GLY A 281 -14.06 22.83 -1.68
N GLU A 282 -15.24 23.03 -1.11
CA GLU A 282 -15.61 22.40 0.17
C GLU A 282 -15.98 20.92 0.03
N ARG A 283 -16.52 20.52 -1.12
CA ARG A 283 -17.03 19.16 -1.28
C ARG A 283 -16.37 18.42 -2.44
N PHE A 284 -15.61 17.40 -2.10
CA PHE A 284 -15.07 16.46 -3.08
C PHE A 284 -16.18 15.59 -3.67
N ILE A 285 -16.33 15.59 -4.98
CA ILE A 285 -17.34 14.83 -5.70
C ILE A 285 -16.78 13.74 -6.61
N GLY A 286 -15.46 13.66 -6.72
CA GLY A 286 -14.83 12.58 -7.48
C GLY A 286 -13.66 12.98 -8.35
N LEU A 287 -13.39 12.15 -9.34
CA LEU A 287 -12.29 12.27 -10.27
C LEU A 287 -12.79 12.59 -11.67
N GLY A 288 -12.09 13.49 -12.33
CA GLY A 288 -12.21 13.78 -13.75
C GLY A 288 -10.89 13.59 -14.48
N GLU A 289 -10.95 13.69 -15.78
CA GLU A 289 -9.80 13.72 -16.67
C GLU A 289 -10.03 14.80 -17.73
N ILE A 290 -8.97 15.49 -18.08
CA ILE A 290 -9.05 16.49 -19.15
C ILE A 290 -9.08 15.76 -20.48
N ASP A 291 -10.15 15.95 -21.26
CA ASP A 291 -10.32 15.35 -22.56
C ASP A 291 -9.49 16.08 -23.66
N PRO A 292 -9.36 15.52 -24.86
CA PRO A 292 -8.61 16.17 -25.96
C PRO A 292 -9.15 17.55 -26.38
N ASP A 293 -10.41 17.83 -26.07
CA ASP A 293 -11.05 19.13 -26.38
C ASP A 293 -10.84 20.16 -25.25
N GLY A 294 -10.12 19.77 -24.18
CA GLY A 294 -9.82 20.60 -23.02
C GLY A 294 -10.97 20.72 -22.02
N ASN A 295 -11.98 19.84 -22.09
CA ASN A 295 -13.05 19.80 -21.12
C ASN A 295 -12.72 18.86 -19.98
N VAL A 296 -13.33 19.09 -18.83
CA VAL A 296 -13.29 18.21 -17.66
C VAL A 296 -14.32 17.11 -17.84
N ALA A 297 -13.88 15.88 -18.10
CA ALA A 297 -14.75 14.71 -18.24
C ALA A 297 -14.80 13.93 -16.93
N PRO A 298 -16.00 13.61 -16.38
CA PRO A 298 -16.11 12.82 -15.16
C PRO A 298 -15.68 11.37 -15.39
N ARG A 299 -14.93 10.79 -14.43
CA ARG A 299 -14.42 9.42 -14.51
C ARG A 299 -14.88 8.54 -13.33
N ARG A 300 -14.78 9.04 -12.11
CA ARG A 300 -15.15 8.32 -10.88
C ARG A 300 -15.87 9.26 -9.92
N LEU A 301 -17.19 9.34 -10.02
CA LEU A 301 -17.97 10.18 -9.12
C LEU A 301 -18.25 9.49 -7.78
N MET A 302 -18.25 10.27 -6.71
CA MET A 302 -18.46 9.88 -5.32
C MET A 302 -19.66 10.65 -4.77
N LEU A 303 -20.79 10.48 -5.44
CA LEU A 303 -22.04 11.13 -5.07
C LEU A 303 -22.62 10.52 -3.78
N PRO A 304 -23.33 11.31 -2.97
CA PRO A 304 -24.04 10.78 -1.81
C PRO A 304 -24.89 9.58 -2.19
N HIS A 305 -24.95 8.61 -1.27
CA HIS A 305 -25.87 7.51 -1.43
C HIS A 305 -27.30 8.05 -1.27
N GLU A 306 -28.16 7.81 -2.25
CA GLU A 306 -29.57 8.10 -2.08
C GLU A 306 -30.09 7.31 -0.88
N VAL A 307 -30.64 8.03 0.10
CA VAL A 307 -31.32 7.41 1.24
C VAL A 307 -32.64 6.87 0.69
N SER A 308 -32.67 5.56 0.44
CA SER A 308 -33.86 4.80 0.02
C SER A 308 -34.67 4.29 1.19
#